data_b48e56bdf76dbd47e2a350ccb1a7a8f4
#
_entry.id   b48e56bdf76dbd47e2a350ccb1a7a8f4
#
_cell.length_a   1.000
_cell.length_b   1.000
_cell.length_c   1.000
_cell.angle_alpha   90.00
_cell.angle_beta   90.00
_cell.angle_gamma   90.00
#
_symmetry.space_group_name_H-M   'P 1'
#
loop_
_entity.id
_entity.type
_entity.pdbx_description
1 polymer ?
#
loop_
_entity_poly.entity_id
_entity_poly.type
_entity_poly.pdbx_seq_one_letter_code
_entity_poly.pdbx_strand_id
1 'polypeptide(L)'
;MQCPIVSLQSKLLTTHHMTKLLFTLLFSCGLAYSQDYKKVHEQLLLIDIHNDVIYESILPGKDIGQRLKVGHTDLPRLREGGVDVQVFAVWSDDKKYGKGKAFKHANAQIDALEGVLKSYPEQIALAKNSHQIDSIRQTGKIVALIGVEGGNMIENSIQNLEALYRRGARYLTLTWNYDLDWATAAATESTGKSIRKGLSPEGKTIIKRMNELGMLIDLSHVGEQTFKDVLATTSKPVLVSHSNAYTLMPHYRNLKDDQLMALKKNGGVVGVNFYSGFLDRGFNARVRKLYKQEFGEVEGAQLSAGKQYDKLPPKLKYKADAPLAVLMDHIDYLVKHVGIDHVAVGSDFDGIESSPQGLGDVSKFPNLTKALLNRGYAVEDIAKIMGLNFLRLLKENEN
;
A
#
# COMPACT_ATOMS: atom_id res chain seq x y z
N MET A 1 -76.40 -43.55 28.29
CA MET A 1 -76.80 -42.49 27.33
C MET A 1 -75.62 -42.06 26.53
N GLN A 2 -75.76 -42.02 25.26
CA GLN A 2 -74.76 -42.00 24.18
C GLN A 2 -73.70 -40.91 24.24
N CYS A 3 -72.48 -41.30 24.01
CA CYS A 3 -71.33 -40.49 23.54
C CYS A 3 -71.44 -40.28 22.03
N PRO A 4 -71.02 -39.14 21.44
CA PRO A 4 -70.63 -39.18 20.06
C PRO A 4 -69.13 -38.90 19.90
N ILE A 5 -68.53 -39.77 19.14
CA ILE A 5 -67.23 -39.71 18.50
C ILE A 5 -67.24 -38.55 17.51
N VAL A 6 -66.31 -37.57 17.62
CA VAL A 6 -66.02 -36.62 16.56
C VAL A 6 -64.54 -36.74 16.20
N SER A 7 -64.35 -36.94 14.91
CA SER A 7 -63.16 -37.34 14.18
C SER A 7 -61.93 -36.46 14.30
N LEU A 8 -60.79 -37.12 14.50
CA LEU A 8 -59.40 -36.59 14.36
C LEU A 8 -58.97 -36.71 12.87
N GLN A 9 -59.33 -35.79 12.02
CA GLN A 9 -58.80 -35.80 10.64
C GLN A 9 -58.47 -34.44 10.02
N SER A 10 -58.26 -33.38 10.79
CA SER A 10 -57.97 -32.06 10.21
C SER A 10 -56.64 -31.38 10.69
N LYS A 11 -55.71 -32.14 11.24
CA LYS A 11 -54.41 -31.53 11.69
C LYS A 11 -53.12 -32.01 10.99
N LEU A 12 -53.22 -32.83 9.93
CA LEU A 12 -52.02 -33.36 9.24
C LEU A 12 -51.69 -32.69 7.91
N LEU A 13 -52.46 -31.72 7.43
CA LEU A 13 -52.23 -31.06 6.13
C LEU A 13 -51.53 -29.71 6.22
N THR A 14 -51.36 -29.11 7.41
CA THR A 14 -50.75 -27.78 7.57
C THR A 14 -49.25 -27.81 7.87
N THR A 15 -48.71 -28.94 8.34
CA THR A 15 -47.27 -29.05 8.67
C THR A 15 -46.41 -29.35 7.45
N HIS A 16 -46.97 -29.97 6.38
CA HIS A 16 -46.18 -30.31 5.19
C HIS A 16 -45.96 -29.14 4.22
N HIS A 17 -46.77 -28.11 4.25
CA HIS A 17 -46.57 -26.89 3.44
C HIS A 17 -45.68 -25.87 4.11
N MET A 18 -45.65 -25.77 5.45
CA MET A 18 -44.73 -24.87 6.15
C MET A 18 -43.28 -25.36 6.08
N THR A 19 -43.01 -26.66 6.13
CA THR A 19 -41.68 -27.24 5.98
C THR A 19 -41.13 -27.09 4.56
N LYS A 20 -41.95 -27.14 3.52
CA LYS A 20 -41.52 -26.89 2.13
C LYS A 20 -41.24 -25.39 1.89
N LEU A 21 -42.00 -24.49 2.51
CA LEU A 21 -41.75 -23.04 2.40
C LEU A 21 -40.49 -22.61 3.17
N LEU A 22 -40.21 -23.22 4.34
CA LEU A 22 -38.96 -22.93 5.09
C LEU A 22 -37.71 -23.47 4.38
N PHE A 23 -37.82 -24.65 3.71
CA PHE A 23 -36.70 -25.18 2.91
C PHE A 23 -36.45 -24.41 1.62
N THR A 24 -37.48 -23.82 1.01
CA THR A 24 -37.31 -22.97 -0.20
C THR A 24 -36.75 -21.60 0.16
N LEU A 25 -37.03 -21.05 1.34
CA LEU A 25 -36.45 -19.79 1.81
C LEU A 25 -35.00 -19.94 2.31
N LEU A 26 -34.60 -21.10 2.81
CA LEU A 26 -33.22 -21.38 3.21
C LEU A 26 -32.31 -21.73 2.01
N PHE A 27 -32.86 -22.15 0.87
CA PHE A 27 -32.10 -22.42 -0.35
C PHE A 27 -31.96 -21.20 -1.28
N SER A 28 -32.77 -20.16 -1.10
CA SER A 28 -32.67 -18.90 -1.87
C SER A 28 -31.65 -17.91 -1.32
N CYS A 29 -31.08 -18.13 -0.12
CA CYS A 29 -29.99 -17.34 0.45
C CYS A 29 -28.60 -17.85 0.07
N GLY A 30 -28.49 -18.92 -0.71
CA GLY A 30 -27.23 -19.60 -1.06
C GLY A 30 -26.71 -19.39 -2.49
N LEU A 31 -27.41 -18.62 -3.32
CA LEU A 31 -26.88 -18.14 -4.60
C LEU A 31 -26.23 -16.77 -4.38
N ALA A 32 -25.15 -16.75 -3.59
CA ALA A 32 -24.16 -15.72 -3.78
C ALA A 32 -23.72 -15.83 -5.25
N TYR A 33 -24.21 -14.93 -6.10
CA TYR A 33 -23.65 -14.72 -7.43
C TYR A 33 -22.14 -14.56 -7.20
N SER A 34 -21.36 -15.55 -7.64
CA SER A 34 -19.93 -15.38 -7.78
C SER A 34 -19.76 -14.26 -8.80
N GLN A 35 -19.69 -13.03 -8.30
CA GLN A 35 -19.41 -11.89 -9.16
C GLN A 35 -18.12 -12.20 -9.92
N ASP A 36 -18.16 -12.05 -11.23
CA ASP A 36 -16.98 -12.21 -12.06
C ASP A 36 -15.95 -11.15 -11.62
N TYR A 37 -15.00 -11.57 -10.81
CA TYR A 37 -14.00 -10.66 -10.23
C TYR A 37 -13.23 -9.86 -11.29
N LYS A 38 -13.12 -10.38 -12.53
CA LYS A 38 -12.47 -9.66 -13.62
C LYS A 38 -13.29 -8.46 -14.07
N LYS A 39 -14.62 -8.65 -14.25
CA LYS A 39 -15.53 -7.55 -14.58
C LYS A 39 -15.58 -6.51 -13.46
N VAL A 40 -15.58 -6.94 -12.20
CA VAL A 40 -15.48 -6.01 -11.08
C VAL A 40 -14.17 -5.24 -11.15
N HIS A 41 -13.04 -5.95 -11.32
CA HIS A 41 -11.72 -5.33 -11.38
C HIS A 41 -11.59 -4.29 -12.49
N GLU A 42 -12.09 -4.58 -13.69
CA GLU A 42 -12.07 -3.69 -14.86
C GLU A 42 -12.87 -2.38 -14.65
N GLN A 43 -13.80 -2.35 -13.69
CA GLN A 43 -14.62 -1.18 -13.38
C GLN A 43 -14.06 -0.33 -12.24
N LEU A 44 -13.06 -0.82 -11.50
CA LEU A 44 -12.45 -0.11 -10.39
C LEU A 44 -11.51 1.01 -10.88
N LEU A 45 -11.40 2.05 -10.06
CA LEU A 45 -10.23 2.93 -10.10
C LEU A 45 -9.14 2.28 -9.25
N LEU A 46 -8.08 1.77 -9.89
CA LEU A 46 -6.95 1.20 -9.18
C LEU A 46 -5.81 2.22 -9.07
N ILE A 47 -5.49 2.57 -7.85
CA ILE A 47 -4.36 3.44 -7.49
C ILE A 47 -3.40 2.66 -6.58
N ASP A 48 -2.19 2.40 -7.04
CA ASP A 48 -1.09 1.95 -6.19
C ASP A 48 -0.29 3.16 -5.73
N ILE A 49 -0.29 3.41 -4.41
CA ILE A 49 0.19 4.68 -3.85
C ILE A 49 1.68 4.69 -3.49
N HIS A 50 2.40 3.58 -3.72
CA HIS A 50 3.87 3.52 -3.52
C HIS A 50 4.53 2.42 -4.34
N ASN A 51 5.57 2.80 -5.12
CA ASN A 51 6.30 1.87 -5.99
C ASN A 51 7.69 2.44 -6.36
N ASP A 52 8.75 1.66 -6.17
CA ASP A 52 10.15 2.10 -6.29
C ASP A 52 10.80 1.85 -7.65
N VAL A 53 9.98 1.60 -8.67
CA VAL A 53 10.48 1.28 -10.02
C VAL A 53 11.43 2.34 -10.60
N ILE A 54 11.35 3.60 -10.15
CA ILE A 54 12.29 4.63 -10.61
C ILE A 54 13.71 4.25 -10.23
N TYR A 55 13.97 3.96 -8.96
CA TYR A 55 15.30 3.66 -8.47
C TYR A 55 15.80 2.31 -9.00
N GLU A 56 14.95 1.28 -9.00
CA GLU A 56 15.33 -0.08 -9.33
C GLU A 56 15.43 -0.36 -10.85
N SER A 57 14.73 0.42 -11.66
CA SER A 57 14.67 0.12 -13.10
C SER A 57 14.90 1.34 -13.99
N ILE A 58 14.17 2.44 -13.78
CA ILE A 58 14.21 3.59 -14.71
C ILE A 58 15.56 4.31 -14.64
N LEU A 59 16.02 4.64 -13.43
CA LEU A 59 17.28 5.35 -13.21
C LEU A 59 18.50 4.56 -13.71
N PRO A 60 18.57 3.21 -13.54
CA PRO A 60 19.62 2.40 -14.17
C PRO A 60 19.50 2.26 -15.69
N GLY A 61 18.47 2.84 -16.32
CA GLY A 61 18.32 2.86 -17.78
C GLY A 61 17.58 1.67 -18.38
N LYS A 62 16.84 0.89 -17.57
CA LYS A 62 15.95 -0.14 -18.12
C LYS A 62 14.73 0.52 -18.76
N ASP A 63 14.31 0.01 -19.90
CA ASP A 63 13.15 0.50 -20.62
C ASP A 63 11.86 -0.16 -20.08
N ILE A 64 11.15 0.53 -19.17
CA ILE A 64 9.88 0.04 -18.62
C ILE A 64 8.70 0.10 -19.62
N GLY A 65 8.88 0.70 -20.79
CA GLY A 65 7.90 0.61 -21.89
C GLY A 65 7.82 -0.80 -22.46
N GLN A 66 8.82 -1.63 -22.22
CA GLN A 66 8.89 -3.03 -22.60
C GLN A 66 8.70 -3.94 -21.39
N ARG A 67 8.22 -5.17 -21.61
CA ARG A 67 8.11 -6.16 -20.54
C ARG A 67 9.48 -6.56 -20.03
N LEU A 68 9.74 -6.26 -18.77
CA LEU A 68 11.01 -6.59 -18.11
C LEU A 68 11.02 -8.04 -17.63
N LYS A 69 12.21 -8.66 -17.65
CA LYS A 69 12.43 -10.02 -17.12
C LYS A 69 12.58 -10.05 -15.59
N VAL A 70 12.85 -8.90 -14.97
CA VAL A 70 13.11 -8.72 -13.54
C VAL A 70 12.36 -7.51 -13.01
N GLY A 71 12.25 -7.39 -11.70
CA GLY A 71 11.47 -6.35 -11.05
C GLY A 71 9.97 -6.63 -11.11
N HIS A 72 9.20 -5.74 -10.53
CA HIS A 72 7.76 -5.94 -10.37
C HIS A 72 6.94 -5.09 -11.35
N THR A 73 7.53 -4.06 -11.97
CA THR A 73 6.78 -3.00 -12.66
C THR A 73 7.34 -2.68 -14.03
N ASP A 74 6.47 -2.66 -15.04
CA ASP A 74 6.65 -2.06 -16.35
C ASP A 74 5.27 -1.67 -16.93
N LEU A 75 5.22 -0.85 -17.99
CA LEU A 75 3.96 -0.37 -18.57
C LEU A 75 3.05 -1.51 -19.06
N PRO A 76 3.54 -2.58 -19.74
CA PRO A 76 2.73 -3.73 -20.10
C PRO A 76 2.07 -4.42 -18.89
N ARG A 77 2.82 -4.63 -17.79
CA ARG A 77 2.30 -5.28 -16.57
C ARG A 77 1.34 -4.37 -15.80
N LEU A 78 1.57 -3.04 -15.76
CA LEU A 78 0.61 -2.08 -15.18
C LEU A 78 -0.74 -2.15 -15.91
N ARG A 79 -0.73 -2.23 -17.25
CA ARG A 79 -1.97 -2.40 -18.03
C ARG A 79 -2.66 -3.74 -17.76
N GLU A 80 -1.92 -4.84 -17.73
CA GLU A 80 -2.44 -6.17 -17.41
C GLU A 80 -3.06 -6.23 -16.01
N GLY A 81 -2.48 -5.49 -15.07
CA GLY A 81 -2.96 -5.38 -13.69
C GLY A 81 -4.11 -4.40 -13.50
N GLY A 82 -4.52 -3.69 -14.55
CA GLY A 82 -5.59 -2.69 -14.48
C GLY A 82 -5.22 -1.46 -13.64
N VAL A 83 -3.92 -1.14 -13.52
CA VAL A 83 -3.47 0.03 -12.74
C VAL A 83 -3.76 1.31 -13.52
N ASP A 84 -4.70 2.10 -13.01
CA ASP A 84 -5.04 3.41 -13.57
C ASP A 84 -4.03 4.48 -13.16
N VAL A 85 -3.62 4.45 -11.89
CA VAL A 85 -2.71 5.45 -11.30
C VAL A 85 -1.60 4.75 -10.54
N GLN A 86 -0.36 5.01 -10.93
CA GLN A 86 0.81 4.58 -10.18
C GLN A 86 1.50 5.78 -9.55
N VAL A 87 1.69 5.74 -8.23
CA VAL A 87 2.59 6.69 -7.58
C VAL A 87 4.01 6.13 -7.65
N PHE A 88 4.87 6.85 -8.34
CA PHE A 88 6.29 6.54 -8.53
C PHE A 88 7.08 7.18 -7.38
N ALA A 89 7.73 6.37 -6.56
CA ALA A 89 8.55 6.83 -5.46
C ALA A 89 9.90 7.34 -5.97
N VAL A 90 10.27 8.51 -5.51
CA VAL A 90 11.62 9.10 -5.63
C VAL A 90 12.28 8.86 -4.29
N TRP A 91 13.25 7.95 -4.26
CA TRP A 91 13.88 7.48 -3.03
C TRP A 91 15.40 7.62 -3.07
N SER A 92 16.03 7.81 -1.90
CA SER A 92 17.47 7.75 -1.78
C SER A 92 17.92 7.16 -0.44
N ASP A 93 19.00 6.36 -0.48
CA ASP A 93 19.69 5.93 0.72
C ASP A 93 20.49 7.08 1.31
N ASP A 94 20.15 7.52 2.52
CA ASP A 94 20.77 8.64 3.24
C ASP A 94 22.29 8.43 3.47
N LYS A 95 22.74 7.18 3.59
CA LYS A 95 24.15 6.85 3.74
C LYS A 95 24.94 7.02 2.45
N LYS A 96 24.29 6.72 1.32
CA LYS A 96 24.90 6.81 0.00
C LYS A 96 24.86 8.21 -0.56
N TYR A 97 23.77 8.94 -0.32
CA TYR A 97 23.50 10.26 -0.85
C TYR A 97 23.35 11.28 0.28
N GLY A 98 24.41 11.48 1.06
CA GLY A 98 24.41 12.44 2.17
C GLY A 98 24.22 13.89 1.74
N LYS A 99 24.37 14.81 2.71
CA LYS A 99 24.16 16.27 2.53
C LYS A 99 24.83 16.82 1.27
N GLY A 100 24.07 17.62 0.49
CA GLY A 100 24.52 18.22 -0.76
C GLY A 100 24.39 17.32 -2.01
N LYS A 101 23.91 16.08 -1.85
CA LYS A 101 23.75 15.12 -2.96
C LYS A 101 22.32 14.56 -3.09
N ALA A 102 21.55 14.55 -1.99
CA ALA A 102 20.23 13.94 -1.95
C ALA A 102 19.23 14.69 -2.83
N PHE A 103 19.19 16.02 -2.78
CA PHE A 103 18.33 16.83 -3.64
C PHE A 103 18.67 16.68 -5.13
N LYS A 104 19.97 16.65 -5.47
CA LYS A 104 20.41 16.38 -6.84
C LYS A 104 19.98 15.01 -7.32
N HIS A 105 20.09 13.99 -6.45
CA HIS A 105 19.68 12.63 -6.76
C HIS A 105 18.17 12.51 -6.96
N ALA A 106 17.36 13.19 -6.13
CA ALA A 106 15.90 13.26 -6.31
C ALA A 106 15.54 13.86 -7.68
N ASN A 107 16.19 14.96 -8.07
CA ASN A 107 15.96 15.55 -9.40
C ASN A 107 16.35 14.62 -10.54
N ALA A 108 17.46 13.88 -10.44
CA ALA A 108 17.87 12.92 -11.46
C ALA A 108 16.84 11.77 -11.63
N GLN A 109 16.19 11.34 -10.56
CA GLN A 109 15.12 10.34 -10.62
C GLN A 109 13.87 10.91 -11.32
N ILE A 110 13.49 12.15 -11.01
CA ILE A 110 12.38 12.82 -11.69
C ILE A 110 12.72 13.02 -13.18
N ASP A 111 13.96 13.42 -13.53
CA ASP A 111 14.41 13.54 -14.92
C ASP A 111 14.28 12.19 -15.66
N ALA A 112 14.65 11.09 -15.00
CA ALA A 112 14.54 9.76 -15.56
C ALA A 112 13.06 9.36 -15.83
N LEU A 113 12.14 9.65 -14.90
CA LEU A 113 10.70 9.45 -15.11
C LEU A 113 10.16 10.35 -16.24
N GLU A 114 10.57 11.63 -16.29
CA GLU A 114 10.19 12.54 -17.40
C GLU A 114 10.66 12.00 -18.76
N GLY A 115 11.82 11.32 -18.80
CA GLY A 115 12.30 10.60 -19.97
C GLY A 115 11.32 9.50 -20.43
N VAL A 116 10.79 8.70 -19.49
CA VAL A 116 9.76 7.67 -19.78
C VAL A 116 8.47 8.31 -20.31
N LEU A 117 7.98 9.37 -19.65
CA LEU A 117 6.78 10.10 -20.06
C LEU A 117 6.91 10.64 -21.49
N LYS A 118 8.09 11.15 -21.84
CA LYS A 118 8.41 11.65 -23.19
C LYS A 118 8.51 10.53 -24.21
N SER A 119 9.02 9.36 -23.84
CA SER A 119 9.18 8.21 -24.74
C SER A 119 7.87 7.49 -25.02
N TYR A 120 6.92 7.53 -24.08
CA TYR A 120 5.65 6.80 -24.14
C TYR A 120 4.42 7.70 -23.91
N PRO A 121 4.28 8.84 -24.64
CA PRO A 121 3.25 9.85 -24.37
C PRO A 121 1.83 9.33 -24.58
N GLU A 122 1.65 8.26 -25.38
CA GLU A 122 0.35 7.62 -25.62
C GLU A 122 -0.01 6.58 -24.56
N GLN A 123 0.93 6.24 -23.67
CA GLN A 123 0.72 5.18 -22.69
C GLN A 123 0.63 5.69 -21.25
N ILE A 124 1.36 6.75 -20.92
CA ILE A 124 1.49 7.27 -19.56
C ILE A 124 1.61 8.80 -19.57
N ALA A 125 1.01 9.47 -18.58
CA ALA A 125 1.12 10.92 -18.41
C ALA A 125 1.15 11.30 -16.93
N LEU A 126 1.87 12.38 -16.60
CA LEU A 126 2.00 12.91 -15.24
C LEU A 126 0.77 13.74 -14.86
N ALA A 127 0.15 13.41 -13.72
CA ALA A 127 -0.83 14.27 -13.06
C ALA A 127 -0.21 15.00 -11.88
N LYS A 128 -0.67 16.23 -11.64
CA LYS A 128 -0.28 17.08 -10.52
C LYS A 128 -1.45 17.44 -9.59
N ASN A 129 -2.64 16.95 -9.89
CA ASN A 129 -3.85 17.13 -9.07
C ASN A 129 -4.91 16.10 -9.45
N SER A 130 -5.96 16.02 -8.66
CA SER A 130 -7.06 15.07 -8.85
C SER A 130 -7.81 15.27 -10.16
N HIS A 131 -8.01 16.51 -10.62
CA HIS A 131 -8.66 16.81 -11.90
C HIS A 131 -7.85 16.26 -13.09
N GLN A 132 -6.51 16.36 -13.04
CA GLN A 132 -5.65 15.80 -14.08
C GLN A 132 -5.66 14.27 -14.07
N ILE A 133 -5.82 13.62 -12.90
CA ILE A 133 -6.02 12.16 -12.81
C ILE A 133 -7.23 11.76 -13.65
N ASP A 134 -8.38 12.39 -13.40
CA ASP A 134 -9.62 12.08 -14.10
C ASP A 134 -9.49 12.35 -15.62
N SER A 135 -8.90 13.48 -16.01
CA SER A 135 -8.70 13.86 -17.41
C SER A 135 -7.79 12.88 -18.16
N ILE A 136 -6.66 12.46 -17.56
CA ILE A 136 -5.71 11.53 -18.18
C ILE A 136 -6.33 10.14 -18.29
N ARG A 137 -7.01 9.63 -17.22
CA ARG A 137 -7.70 8.35 -17.26
C ARG A 137 -8.70 8.24 -18.41
N GLN A 138 -9.46 9.29 -18.67
CA GLN A 138 -10.42 9.30 -19.78
C GLN A 138 -9.77 9.10 -21.15
N THR A 139 -8.47 9.33 -21.28
CA THR A 139 -7.72 9.03 -22.51
C THR A 139 -7.19 7.59 -22.58
N GLY A 140 -7.44 6.76 -21.55
CA GLY A 140 -6.95 5.38 -21.47
C GLY A 140 -5.45 5.26 -21.13
N LYS A 141 -4.80 6.35 -20.73
CA LYS A 141 -3.39 6.35 -20.31
C LYS A 141 -3.26 6.01 -18.83
N ILE A 142 -2.15 5.40 -18.47
CA ILE A 142 -1.73 5.25 -17.06
C ILE A 142 -1.40 6.64 -16.53
N VAL A 143 -1.88 6.95 -15.34
CA VAL A 143 -1.55 8.20 -14.66
C VAL A 143 -0.32 7.99 -13.80
N ALA A 144 0.72 8.76 -14.01
CA ALA A 144 1.85 8.86 -13.10
C ALA A 144 1.58 9.95 -12.05
N LEU A 145 1.83 9.63 -10.79
CA LEU A 145 2.02 10.59 -9.71
C LEU A 145 3.44 10.43 -9.16
N ILE A 146 3.98 11.45 -8.50
CA ILE A 146 5.29 11.41 -7.87
C ILE A 146 5.13 11.51 -6.35
N GLY A 147 5.67 10.54 -5.62
CA GLY A 147 5.92 10.59 -4.20
C GLY A 147 7.42 10.75 -3.92
N VAL A 148 7.79 11.46 -2.86
CA VAL A 148 9.19 11.57 -2.43
C VAL A 148 9.35 10.82 -1.13
N GLU A 149 10.20 9.80 -1.10
CA GLU A 149 10.42 8.96 0.08
C GLU A 149 11.75 9.28 0.76
N GLY A 150 11.64 10.11 1.79
CA GLY A 150 12.75 10.55 2.63
C GLY A 150 12.97 12.04 2.59
N GLY A 151 12.75 12.69 3.73
CA GLY A 151 12.96 14.13 3.90
C GLY A 151 14.43 14.58 3.81
N ASN A 152 15.39 13.65 3.78
CA ASN A 152 16.79 13.94 3.45
C ASN A 152 16.92 14.64 2.08
N MET A 153 16.01 14.33 1.14
CA MET A 153 16.04 14.88 -0.21
C MET A 153 15.69 16.36 -0.31
N ILE A 154 15.05 16.94 0.70
CA ILE A 154 14.90 18.40 0.76
C ILE A 154 16.10 19.09 1.40
N GLU A 155 17.07 18.37 1.99
CA GLU A 155 18.29 18.89 2.61
C GLU A 155 18.01 20.05 3.61
N ASN A 156 16.96 19.90 4.43
CA ASN A 156 16.44 20.89 5.40
C ASN A 156 16.02 22.24 4.76
N SER A 157 15.74 22.27 3.46
CA SER A 157 15.44 23.49 2.69
C SER A 157 13.97 23.51 2.24
N ILE A 158 13.24 24.53 2.68
CA ILE A 158 11.88 24.83 2.19
C ILE A 158 11.87 25.07 0.67
N GLN A 159 12.90 25.73 0.15
CA GLN A 159 13.04 25.99 -1.28
C GLN A 159 13.18 24.70 -2.09
N ASN A 160 13.88 23.69 -1.55
CA ASN A 160 14.00 22.38 -2.17
C ASN A 160 12.65 21.62 -2.12
N LEU A 161 11.94 21.68 -1.01
CA LEU A 161 10.57 21.12 -0.89
C LEU A 161 9.66 21.71 -1.98
N GLU A 162 9.62 23.04 -2.10
CA GLU A 162 8.83 23.74 -3.12
C GLU A 162 9.27 23.39 -4.55
N ALA A 163 10.58 23.21 -4.78
CA ALA A 163 11.09 22.81 -6.08
C ALA A 163 10.61 21.40 -6.47
N LEU A 164 10.65 20.41 -5.56
CA LEU A 164 10.11 19.08 -5.80
C LEU A 164 8.59 19.13 -6.04
N TYR A 165 7.84 19.92 -5.27
CA TYR A 165 6.42 20.13 -5.48
C TYR A 165 6.10 20.69 -6.88
N ARG A 166 6.83 21.73 -7.32
CA ARG A 166 6.68 22.30 -8.68
C ARG A 166 6.96 21.27 -9.77
N ARG A 167 7.90 20.35 -9.54
CA ARG A 167 8.19 19.23 -10.46
C ARG A 167 7.13 18.15 -10.48
N GLY A 168 6.20 18.14 -9.54
CA GLY A 168 5.07 17.22 -9.53
C GLY A 168 4.97 16.29 -8.33
N ALA A 169 5.88 16.38 -7.37
CA ALA A 169 5.77 15.63 -6.11
C ALA A 169 4.46 16.00 -5.39
N ARG A 170 3.71 15.00 -4.95
CA ARG A 170 2.41 15.20 -4.27
C ARG A 170 2.39 14.65 -2.85
N TYR A 171 3.39 13.87 -2.46
CA TYR A 171 3.67 13.61 -1.05
C TYR A 171 5.17 13.67 -0.75
N LEU A 172 5.50 13.85 0.53
CA LEU A 172 6.82 13.65 1.10
C LEU A 172 6.70 12.74 2.32
N THR A 173 7.38 11.58 2.29
CA THR A 173 7.63 10.74 3.47
C THR A 173 8.71 11.40 4.29
N LEU A 174 8.41 11.74 5.55
CA LEU A 174 9.26 12.65 6.34
C LEU A 174 10.63 12.09 6.67
N THR A 175 10.76 10.77 6.84
CA THR A 175 12.02 10.06 7.05
C THR A 175 12.01 8.76 6.27
N TRP A 176 13.17 8.26 5.90
CA TRP A 176 13.33 6.85 5.58
C TRP A 176 13.79 6.08 6.82
N ASN A 177 14.89 5.35 6.81
CA ASN A 177 15.34 4.50 7.92
C ASN A 177 16.31 5.19 8.90
N TYR A 178 16.61 6.48 8.70
CA TYR A 178 17.52 7.26 9.54
C TYR A 178 16.87 8.55 10.03
N ASP A 179 17.29 8.97 11.23
CA ASP A 179 16.88 10.26 11.79
C ASP A 179 17.42 11.40 10.92
N LEU A 180 16.61 12.43 10.79
CA LEU A 180 17.01 13.73 10.26
C LEU A 180 17.14 14.74 11.39
N ASP A 181 17.75 15.89 11.09
CA ASP A 181 17.88 16.98 12.08
C ASP A 181 16.52 17.45 12.61
N TRP A 182 15.43 17.16 11.92
CA TRP A 182 14.09 17.66 12.22
C TRP A 182 13.00 16.62 12.45
N ALA A 183 13.28 15.33 12.22
CA ALA A 183 12.32 14.23 12.41
C ALA A 183 13.02 12.92 12.78
N THR A 184 12.39 12.12 13.64
CA THR A 184 12.88 10.80 14.06
C THR A 184 12.27 9.68 13.21
N ALA A 185 13.11 8.75 12.75
CA ALA A 185 12.71 7.57 11.99
C ALA A 185 12.36 6.39 12.90
N ALA A 186 11.39 5.56 12.49
CA ALA A 186 11.00 4.36 13.21
C ALA A 186 12.15 3.35 13.38
N ALA A 187 12.97 3.19 12.35
CA ALA A 187 14.11 2.27 12.39
C ALA A 187 15.12 2.68 13.45
N THR A 188 15.48 3.96 13.55
CA THR A 188 16.42 4.46 14.56
C THR A 188 15.79 4.41 15.95
N GLU A 189 14.52 4.83 16.07
CA GLU A 189 13.79 4.81 17.35
C GLU A 189 13.70 3.38 17.92
N SER A 190 13.46 2.37 17.07
CA SER A 190 13.35 0.96 17.49
C SER A 190 14.63 0.41 18.12
N THR A 191 15.79 1.00 17.83
CA THR A 191 17.09 0.62 18.41
C THR A 191 17.40 1.32 19.74
N GLY A 192 16.57 2.31 20.12
CA GLY A 192 16.84 3.18 21.28
C GLY A 192 17.99 4.18 21.06
N LYS A 193 18.50 4.32 19.83
CA LYS A 193 19.66 5.16 19.49
C LYS A 193 19.28 6.55 18.98
N SER A 194 17.99 6.87 18.90
CA SER A 194 17.54 8.20 18.48
C SER A 194 18.01 9.27 19.46
N ILE A 195 18.74 10.26 18.96
CA ILE A 195 19.25 11.42 19.73
C ILE A 195 18.08 12.35 20.10
N ARG A 196 17.08 12.42 19.23
CA ARG A 196 15.86 13.22 19.39
C ARG A 196 14.64 12.33 19.30
N LYS A 197 13.52 12.75 19.91
CA LYS A 197 12.22 12.12 19.71
C LYS A 197 11.25 13.13 19.12
N GLY A 198 10.67 12.81 17.95
CA GLY A 198 9.64 13.61 17.32
C GLY A 198 10.16 14.71 16.39
N LEU A 199 9.32 15.75 16.16
CA LEU A 199 9.64 16.89 15.29
C LEU A 199 10.39 17.99 16.05
N SER A 200 11.39 18.57 15.37
CA SER A 200 11.96 19.84 15.80
C SER A 200 11.05 21.04 15.43
N PRO A 201 11.36 22.27 15.91
CA PRO A 201 10.67 23.47 15.43
C PRO A 201 10.72 23.64 13.91
N GLU A 202 11.86 23.33 13.28
CA GLU A 202 12.04 23.35 11.82
C GLU A 202 11.16 22.31 11.15
N GLY A 203 11.09 21.09 11.71
CA GLY A 203 10.18 20.05 11.23
C GLY A 203 8.73 20.50 11.22
N LYS A 204 8.27 21.20 12.29
CA LYS A 204 6.92 21.77 12.34
C LYS A 204 6.70 22.84 11.26
N THR A 205 7.72 23.63 10.93
CA THR A 205 7.67 24.60 9.84
C THR A 205 7.51 23.92 8.49
N ILE A 206 8.25 22.82 8.25
CA ILE A 206 8.14 21.99 7.03
C ILE A 206 6.70 21.44 6.91
N ILE A 207 6.13 20.87 7.98
CA ILE A 207 4.75 20.36 8.01
C ILE A 207 3.73 21.43 7.61
N LYS A 208 3.84 22.64 8.19
CA LYS A 208 2.94 23.75 7.85
C LYS A 208 3.09 24.15 6.38
N ARG A 209 4.34 24.19 5.87
CA ARG A 209 4.56 24.51 4.46
C ARG A 209 4.00 23.47 3.51
N MET A 210 4.08 22.17 3.86
CA MET A 210 3.43 21.11 3.08
C MET A 210 1.91 21.30 3.02
N ASN A 211 1.26 21.65 4.15
CA ASN A 211 -0.17 21.96 4.16
C ASN A 211 -0.52 23.17 3.26
N GLU A 212 0.29 24.24 3.30
CA GLU A 212 0.12 25.42 2.43
C GLU A 212 0.28 25.09 0.94
N LEU A 213 1.15 24.17 0.61
CA LEU A 213 1.34 23.72 -0.77
C LEU A 213 0.24 22.77 -1.27
N GLY A 214 -0.54 22.16 -0.36
CA GLY A 214 -1.41 21.05 -0.69
C GLY A 214 -0.66 19.74 -0.95
N MET A 215 0.52 19.59 -0.35
CA MET A 215 1.37 18.40 -0.43
C MET A 215 1.03 17.45 0.71
N LEU A 216 0.68 16.20 0.40
CA LEU A 216 0.40 15.17 1.39
C LEU A 216 1.63 14.91 2.28
N ILE A 217 1.39 14.86 3.58
CA ILE A 217 2.40 14.45 4.57
C ILE A 217 2.31 12.94 4.72
N ASP A 218 3.37 12.22 4.36
CA ASP A 218 3.42 10.79 4.49
C ASP A 218 4.19 10.36 5.74
N LEU A 219 3.54 9.54 6.57
CA LEU A 219 4.02 9.07 7.86
C LEU A 219 4.53 7.62 7.84
N SER A 220 4.71 7.01 6.67
CA SER A 220 5.49 5.78 6.57
C SER A 220 6.90 6.04 7.06
N HIS A 221 7.56 5.04 7.68
CA HIS A 221 8.91 5.12 8.23
C HIS A 221 9.14 6.03 9.44
N VAL A 222 8.19 6.90 9.84
CA VAL A 222 8.41 7.83 10.94
C VAL A 222 8.30 7.13 12.31
N GLY A 223 9.09 7.63 13.27
CA GLY A 223 8.99 7.18 14.66
C GLY A 223 7.67 7.57 15.32
N GLU A 224 7.29 6.89 16.39
CA GLU A 224 6.00 7.07 17.07
C GLU A 224 5.79 8.52 17.56
N GLN A 225 6.84 9.16 18.07
CA GLN A 225 6.72 10.54 18.53
C GLN A 225 6.60 11.50 17.35
N THR A 226 7.34 11.27 16.24
CA THR A 226 7.17 12.06 15.00
C THR A 226 5.74 11.96 14.49
N PHE A 227 5.16 10.76 14.47
CA PHE A 227 3.77 10.53 14.09
C PHE A 227 2.80 11.40 14.93
N LYS A 228 2.94 11.37 16.26
CA LYS A 228 2.11 12.16 17.19
C LYS A 228 2.29 13.67 16.97
N ASP A 229 3.53 14.12 16.82
CA ASP A 229 3.84 15.56 16.64
C ASP A 229 3.30 16.09 15.31
N VAL A 230 3.34 15.28 14.24
CA VAL A 230 2.74 15.65 12.96
C VAL A 230 1.24 15.81 13.09
N LEU A 231 0.53 14.86 13.71
CA LEU A 231 -0.91 14.95 13.90
C LEU A 231 -1.32 16.14 14.78
N ALA A 232 -0.45 16.55 15.70
CA ALA A 232 -0.67 17.76 16.52
C ALA A 232 -0.35 19.07 15.76
N THR A 233 0.35 18.99 14.62
CA THR A 233 0.83 20.17 13.87
C THR A 233 0.05 20.42 12.58
N THR A 234 -0.30 19.32 11.87
CA THR A 234 -0.99 19.40 10.57
C THR A 234 -2.41 19.91 10.70
N SER A 235 -2.87 20.65 9.70
CA SER A 235 -4.28 21.07 9.54
C SER A 235 -5.02 20.23 8.49
N LYS A 236 -4.34 19.30 7.83
CA LYS A 236 -4.86 18.46 6.74
C LYS A 236 -4.77 16.98 7.11
N PRO A 237 -5.60 16.10 6.53
CA PRO A 237 -5.46 14.66 6.72
C PRO A 237 -4.14 14.15 6.13
N VAL A 238 -3.53 13.14 6.78
CA VAL A 238 -2.22 12.60 6.42
C VAL A 238 -2.31 11.29 5.66
N LEU A 239 -1.23 10.92 5.00
CA LEU A 239 -1.00 9.63 4.38
C LEU A 239 -0.10 8.76 5.27
N VAL A 240 -0.30 7.45 5.23
CA VAL A 240 0.70 6.44 5.54
C VAL A 240 0.80 5.57 4.29
N SER A 241 1.75 5.84 3.41
CA SER A 241 1.74 5.31 2.05
C SER A 241 1.89 3.80 1.97
N HIS A 242 2.68 3.17 2.90
CA HIS A 242 2.94 1.73 2.88
C HIS A 242 3.28 1.21 4.29
N SER A 243 2.26 0.69 5.01
CA SER A 243 2.39 0.12 6.36
C SER A 243 1.29 -0.90 6.64
N ASN A 244 1.47 -1.70 7.70
CA ASN A 244 0.55 -2.76 8.10
C ASN A 244 0.17 -2.65 9.59
N ALA A 245 -0.53 -3.67 10.13
CA ALA A 245 -0.95 -3.72 11.54
C ALA A 245 0.14 -4.33 12.43
N TYR A 246 0.65 -3.56 13.42
CA TYR A 246 1.65 -4.01 14.38
C TYR A 246 1.19 -5.22 15.21
N THR A 247 -0.06 -5.24 15.61
CA THR A 247 -0.63 -6.33 16.43
C THR A 247 -0.56 -7.68 15.72
N LEU A 248 -0.71 -7.72 14.39
CA LEU A 248 -0.58 -8.95 13.61
C LEU A 248 0.88 -9.31 13.36
N MET A 249 1.71 -8.34 13.00
CA MET A 249 3.15 -8.50 12.80
C MET A 249 3.90 -7.38 13.54
N PRO A 250 4.49 -7.66 14.73
CA PRO A 250 5.25 -6.67 15.49
C PRO A 250 6.56 -6.30 14.78
N HIS A 251 6.48 -5.24 14.00
CA HIS A 251 7.60 -4.64 13.30
C HIS A 251 7.49 -3.12 13.38
N TYR A 252 8.60 -2.41 13.57
CA TYR A 252 8.61 -0.94 13.73
C TYR A 252 8.05 -0.18 12.52
N ARG A 253 7.94 -0.83 11.35
CA ARG A 253 7.32 -0.26 10.15
C ARG A 253 5.79 -0.35 10.16
N ASN A 254 5.20 -1.13 11.06
CA ASN A 254 3.76 -1.33 11.17
C ASN A 254 3.15 -0.38 12.22
N LEU A 255 1.90 0.01 12.01
CA LEU A 255 1.17 0.92 12.88
C LEU A 255 0.60 0.19 14.09
N LYS A 256 0.76 0.80 15.27
CA LYS A 256 0.11 0.38 16.51
C LYS A 256 -1.34 0.85 16.55
N ASP A 257 -2.14 0.25 17.41
CA ASP A 257 -3.59 0.54 17.48
C ASP A 257 -3.88 1.99 17.86
N ASP A 258 -3.07 2.62 18.72
CA ASP A 258 -3.19 4.04 19.07
C ASP A 258 -2.88 4.95 17.87
N GLN A 259 -1.91 4.58 17.02
CA GLN A 259 -1.62 5.29 15.78
C GLN A 259 -2.75 5.12 14.75
N LEU A 260 -3.33 3.92 14.63
CA LEU A 260 -4.49 3.66 13.78
C LEU A 260 -5.69 4.52 14.19
N MET A 261 -5.99 4.58 15.50
CA MET A 261 -7.09 5.41 16.01
C MET A 261 -6.83 6.91 15.79
N ALA A 262 -5.58 7.35 15.96
CA ALA A 262 -5.20 8.74 15.70
C ALA A 262 -5.29 9.10 14.21
N LEU A 263 -4.88 8.19 13.31
CA LEU A 263 -5.04 8.33 11.85
C LEU A 263 -6.50 8.48 11.45
N LYS A 264 -7.37 7.60 11.97
CA LYS A 264 -8.82 7.69 11.76
C LYS A 264 -9.38 9.05 12.17
N LYS A 265 -9.02 9.52 13.38
CA LYS A 265 -9.46 10.83 13.89
C LYS A 265 -8.99 12.00 13.02
N ASN A 266 -7.82 11.86 12.39
CA ASN A 266 -7.28 12.88 11.47
C ASN A 266 -7.95 12.86 10.09
N GLY A 267 -8.65 11.78 9.71
CA GLY A 267 -9.21 11.59 8.36
C GLY A 267 -8.21 11.00 7.37
N GLY A 268 -7.02 10.57 7.82
CA GLY A 268 -5.95 10.05 7.00
C GLY A 268 -6.22 8.68 6.39
N VAL A 269 -5.27 8.20 5.59
CA VAL A 269 -5.34 6.92 4.87
C VAL A 269 -4.06 6.12 5.09
N VAL A 270 -4.18 4.80 5.29
CA VAL A 270 -3.07 3.85 5.30
C VAL A 270 -3.09 2.95 4.08
N GLY A 271 -1.98 2.93 3.32
CA GLY A 271 -1.71 1.98 2.25
C GLY A 271 -1.15 0.68 2.80
N VAL A 272 -1.74 -0.43 2.43
CA VAL A 272 -1.30 -1.77 2.86
C VAL A 272 -0.04 -2.16 2.09
N ASN A 273 1.05 -2.40 2.82
CA ASN A 273 2.34 -2.82 2.28
C ASN A 273 2.35 -4.32 1.98
N PHE A 274 2.98 -4.73 0.87
CA PHE A 274 3.01 -6.13 0.44
C PHE A 274 4.26 -6.90 0.89
N TYR A 275 5.21 -6.27 1.55
CA TYR A 275 6.41 -6.97 1.99
C TYR A 275 6.10 -8.10 2.97
N SER A 276 6.44 -9.35 2.59
CA SER A 276 6.19 -10.53 3.44
C SER A 276 6.78 -10.41 4.83
N GLY A 277 7.90 -9.68 4.99
CA GLY A 277 8.55 -9.44 6.28
C GLY A 277 7.79 -8.48 7.20
N PHE A 278 6.85 -7.67 6.67
CA PHE A 278 5.96 -6.80 7.46
C PHE A 278 4.56 -7.39 7.64
N LEU A 279 4.29 -8.51 6.98
CA LEU A 279 3.00 -9.20 7.03
C LEU A 279 3.05 -10.44 7.93
N ASP A 280 4.06 -11.29 7.79
CA ASP A 280 4.03 -12.65 8.30
C ASP A 280 5.16 -12.94 9.28
N ARG A 281 4.80 -13.23 10.53
CA ARG A 281 5.73 -13.63 11.60
C ARG A 281 6.59 -14.85 11.24
N GLY A 282 6.08 -15.73 10.37
CA GLY A 282 6.76 -16.94 9.95
C GLY A 282 7.74 -16.75 8.80
N PHE A 283 7.70 -15.59 8.10
CA PHE A 283 8.49 -15.36 6.88
C PHE A 283 9.99 -15.59 7.08
N ASN A 284 10.62 -14.91 8.02
CA ASN A 284 12.05 -15.02 8.29
C ASN A 284 12.48 -16.46 8.66
N ALA A 285 11.65 -17.19 9.43
CA ALA A 285 11.93 -18.57 9.79
C ALA A 285 11.84 -19.51 8.57
N ARG A 286 10.85 -19.30 7.68
CA ARG A 286 10.74 -20.07 6.43
C ARG A 286 11.92 -19.80 5.51
N VAL A 287 12.31 -18.54 5.33
CA VAL A 287 13.49 -18.18 4.52
C VAL A 287 14.74 -18.90 5.03
N ARG A 288 15.05 -18.81 6.32
CA ARG A 288 16.23 -19.47 6.91
C ARG A 288 16.19 -20.98 6.74
N LYS A 289 15.02 -21.61 6.94
CA LYS A 289 14.83 -23.04 6.76
C LYS A 289 15.10 -23.47 5.31
N LEU A 290 14.50 -22.77 4.36
CA LEU A 290 14.64 -23.07 2.92
C LEU A 290 16.06 -22.79 2.44
N TYR A 291 16.68 -21.72 2.91
CA TYR A 291 18.08 -21.41 2.59
C TYR A 291 19.03 -22.51 3.07
N LYS A 292 18.87 -22.97 4.34
CA LYS A 292 19.66 -24.07 4.91
C LYS A 292 19.46 -25.37 4.12
N GLN A 293 18.23 -25.68 3.70
CA GLN A 293 17.92 -26.86 2.89
C GLN A 293 18.59 -26.83 1.51
N GLU A 294 18.68 -25.66 0.88
CA GLU A 294 19.21 -25.48 -0.47
C GLU A 294 20.75 -25.39 -0.49
N PHE A 295 21.34 -24.66 0.47
CA PHE A 295 22.76 -24.28 0.45
C PHE A 295 23.60 -24.87 1.60
N GLY A 296 22.98 -25.56 2.58
CA GLY A 296 23.66 -26.06 3.77
C GLY A 296 23.86 -25.01 4.88
N GLU A 297 24.59 -25.39 5.94
CA GLU A 297 24.75 -24.53 7.15
C GLU A 297 25.85 -23.45 7.04
N VAL A 298 26.83 -23.62 6.16
CA VAL A 298 28.15 -22.99 6.32
C VAL A 298 28.26 -21.55 5.79
N GLU A 299 27.54 -21.16 4.74
CA GLU A 299 27.72 -19.83 4.15
C GLU A 299 26.68 -18.78 4.53
N GLY A 300 25.55 -19.16 5.11
CA GLY A 300 24.39 -18.28 5.25
C GLY A 300 24.10 -17.79 6.67
N ALA A 301 24.72 -18.35 7.68
CA ALA A 301 24.37 -18.07 9.09
C ALA A 301 24.55 -16.59 9.51
N GLN A 302 25.41 -15.83 8.82
CA GLN A 302 25.67 -14.42 9.06
C GLN A 302 24.82 -13.47 8.20
N LEU A 303 24.10 -14.00 7.17
CA LEU A 303 23.26 -13.18 6.31
C LEU A 303 21.91 -12.87 6.98
N SER A 304 21.39 -11.66 6.77
CA SER A 304 19.99 -11.34 7.10
C SER A 304 19.03 -12.23 6.30
N ALA A 305 17.79 -12.40 6.79
CA ALA A 305 16.78 -13.18 6.08
C ALA A 305 16.51 -12.62 4.67
N GLY A 306 16.49 -11.30 4.47
CA GLY A 306 16.36 -10.69 3.15
C GLY A 306 17.49 -11.12 2.20
N LYS A 307 18.77 -11.01 2.62
CA LYS A 307 19.91 -11.46 1.81
C LYS A 307 19.90 -12.97 1.51
N GLN A 308 19.36 -13.77 2.44
CA GLN A 308 19.17 -15.20 2.19
C GLN A 308 18.04 -15.42 1.16
N TYR A 309 16.94 -14.66 1.27
CA TYR A 309 15.83 -14.72 0.33
C TYR A 309 16.28 -14.38 -1.09
N ASP A 310 17.09 -13.35 -1.30
CA ASP A 310 17.60 -12.95 -2.60
C ASP A 310 18.31 -14.10 -3.36
N LYS A 311 19.02 -14.95 -2.62
CA LYS A 311 19.73 -16.10 -3.17
C LYS A 311 18.84 -17.31 -3.45
N LEU A 312 17.62 -17.37 -2.90
CA LEU A 312 16.73 -18.52 -3.13
C LEU A 312 16.29 -18.61 -4.60
N PRO A 313 16.20 -19.82 -5.18
CA PRO A 313 15.56 -20.04 -6.46
C PRO A 313 14.09 -19.60 -6.44
N PRO A 314 13.49 -19.16 -7.58
CA PRO A 314 12.13 -18.63 -7.64
C PRO A 314 11.07 -19.52 -6.99
N LYS A 315 11.17 -20.85 -7.16
CA LYS A 315 10.25 -21.82 -6.54
C LYS A 315 10.33 -21.82 -5.01
N LEU A 316 11.50 -21.58 -4.44
CA LEU A 316 11.70 -21.50 -2.99
C LEU A 316 11.33 -20.12 -2.46
N LYS A 317 11.56 -19.04 -3.21
CA LYS A 317 11.04 -17.70 -2.91
C LYS A 317 9.54 -17.75 -2.72
N TYR A 318 8.80 -18.27 -3.71
CA TYR A 318 7.34 -18.42 -3.62
C TYR A 318 6.87 -19.24 -2.40
N LYS A 319 7.63 -20.26 -1.99
CA LYS A 319 7.31 -21.03 -0.76
C LYS A 319 7.60 -20.25 0.51
N ALA A 320 8.56 -19.31 0.48
CA ALA A 320 8.88 -18.46 1.60
C ALA A 320 7.88 -17.31 1.76
N ASP A 321 7.32 -16.80 0.66
CA ASP A 321 6.42 -15.65 0.63
C ASP A 321 5.21 -15.83 1.55
N ALA A 322 4.70 -14.73 2.06
CA ALA A 322 3.50 -14.71 2.88
C ALA A 322 2.29 -15.26 2.07
N PRO A 323 1.46 -16.13 2.64
CA PRO A 323 0.19 -16.48 2.01
C PRO A 323 -0.66 -15.23 1.78
N LEU A 324 -1.38 -15.15 0.65
CA LEU A 324 -2.28 -14.03 0.35
C LEU A 324 -3.31 -13.79 1.48
N ALA A 325 -3.74 -14.86 2.14
CA ALA A 325 -4.66 -14.77 3.27
C ALA A 325 -4.12 -13.89 4.41
N VAL A 326 -2.80 -13.87 4.64
CA VAL A 326 -2.18 -13.03 5.67
C VAL A 326 -2.28 -11.53 5.31
N LEU A 327 -2.11 -11.16 4.04
CA LEU A 327 -2.37 -9.79 3.58
C LEU A 327 -3.85 -9.42 3.82
N MET A 328 -4.77 -10.34 3.52
CA MET A 328 -6.18 -10.11 3.78
C MET A 328 -6.48 -9.93 5.27
N ASP A 329 -5.82 -10.66 6.16
CA ASP A 329 -5.97 -10.49 7.60
C ASP A 329 -5.52 -9.09 8.05
N HIS A 330 -4.44 -8.54 7.45
CA HIS A 330 -4.03 -7.16 7.70
C HIS A 330 -5.06 -6.14 7.19
N ILE A 331 -5.61 -6.33 6.00
CA ILE A 331 -6.67 -5.46 5.46
C ILE A 331 -7.88 -5.49 6.40
N ASP A 332 -8.36 -6.67 6.79
CA ASP A 332 -9.50 -6.83 7.70
C ASP A 332 -9.25 -6.14 9.04
N TYR A 333 -8.04 -6.29 9.59
CA TYR A 333 -7.63 -5.66 10.84
C TYR A 333 -7.64 -4.13 10.73
N LEU A 334 -7.04 -3.60 9.66
CA LEU A 334 -7.01 -2.15 9.43
C LEU A 334 -8.43 -1.61 9.26
N VAL A 335 -9.26 -2.23 8.38
CA VAL A 335 -10.65 -1.81 8.18
C VAL A 335 -11.45 -1.83 9.49
N LYS A 336 -11.26 -2.84 10.33
CA LYS A 336 -11.91 -2.93 11.65
C LYS A 336 -11.54 -1.76 12.57
N HIS A 337 -10.29 -1.29 12.52
CA HIS A 337 -9.79 -0.27 13.46
C HIS A 337 -9.98 1.16 12.92
N VAL A 338 -9.59 1.41 11.67
CA VAL A 338 -9.68 2.75 11.09
C VAL A 338 -10.99 3.00 10.35
N GLY A 339 -11.67 1.95 9.89
CA GLY A 339 -12.83 2.04 9.00
C GLY A 339 -12.46 1.91 7.53
N ILE A 340 -13.44 1.54 6.71
CA ILE A 340 -13.27 1.26 5.28
C ILE A 340 -12.76 2.48 4.48
N ASP A 341 -13.08 3.68 4.91
CA ASP A 341 -12.74 4.94 4.22
C ASP A 341 -11.26 5.35 4.41
N HIS A 342 -10.48 4.58 5.18
CA HIS A 342 -9.13 4.93 5.60
C HIS A 342 -8.06 3.91 5.17
N VAL A 343 -8.41 2.91 4.36
CA VAL A 343 -7.49 1.86 3.87
C VAL A 343 -7.30 1.97 2.37
N ALA A 344 -6.07 1.88 1.89
CA ALA A 344 -5.71 1.90 0.48
C ALA A 344 -4.66 0.82 0.16
N VAL A 345 -4.22 0.75 -1.10
CA VAL A 345 -3.13 -0.13 -1.56
C VAL A 345 -1.85 0.68 -1.72
N GLY A 346 -0.79 0.28 -1.03
CA GLY A 346 0.55 0.81 -1.18
C GLY A 346 1.54 -0.33 -1.28
N SER A 347 1.66 -0.91 -2.47
CA SER A 347 2.27 -2.22 -2.69
C SER A 347 3.74 -2.29 -2.27
N ASP A 348 4.45 -1.21 -2.40
CA ASP A 348 5.90 -1.12 -2.19
C ASP A 348 6.68 -2.00 -3.21
N PHE A 349 6.06 -2.30 -4.37
CA PHE A 349 6.70 -3.04 -5.43
C PHE A 349 7.98 -2.33 -5.90
N ASP A 350 8.96 -3.12 -6.29
CA ASP A 350 10.34 -2.72 -6.61
C ASP A 350 11.14 -2.16 -5.41
N GLY A 351 10.53 -1.88 -4.24
CA GLY A 351 11.19 -1.58 -2.97
C GLY A 351 11.30 -2.78 -2.02
N ILE A 352 10.70 -3.92 -2.38
CA ILE A 352 10.62 -5.12 -1.56
C ILE A 352 11.18 -6.35 -2.27
N GLU A 353 11.80 -7.26 -1.50
CA GLU A 353 12.34 -8.51 -2.06
C GLU A 353 11.27 -9.59 -2.24
N SER A 354 10.20 -9.55 -1.45
CA SER A 354 9.14 -10.57 -1.44
C SER A 354 7.77 -9.94 -1.32
N SER A 355 6.79 -10.53 -1.99
CA SER A 355 5.38 -10.11 -1.96
C SER A 355 4.48 -11.31 -1.66
N PRO A 356 3.19 -11.13 -1.29
CA PRO A 356 2.31 -12.24 -0.99
C PRO A 356 2.15 -13.18 -2.18
N GLN A 357 2.00 -14.48 -1.89
CA GLN A 357 1.73 -15.49 -2.90
C GLN A 357 0.54 -15.09 -3.78
N GLY A 358 0.74 -15.08 -5.08
CA GLY A 358 -0.26 -14.65 -6.05
C GLY A 358 -0.26 -13.14 -6.37
N LEU A 359 0.58 -12.33 -5.72
CA LEU A 359 0.78 -10.90 -5.97
C LEU A 359 2.25 -10.60 -6.32
N GLY A 360 2.87 -11.41 -7.18
CA GLY A 360 4.30 -11.34 -7.49
C GLY A 360 4.75 -10.12 -8.31
N ASP A 361 3.85 -9.38 -8.92
CA ASP A 361 4.11 -8.14 -9.66
C ASP A 361 2.80 -7.36 -9.90
N VAL A 362 2.89 -6.15 -10.44
CA VAL A 362 1.74 -5.27 -10.69
C VAL A 362 0.66 -5.89 -11.59
N SER A 363 0.98 -6.88 -12.44
CA SER A 363 -0.02 -7.56 -13.29
C SER A 363 -0.98 -8.45 -12.50
N LYS A 364 -0.72 -8.66 -11.21
CA LYS A 364 -1.47 -9.58 -10.35
C LYS A 364 -2.52 -8.89 -9.47
N PHE A 365 -2.70 -7.59 -9.57
CA PHE A 365 -3.75 -6.88 -8.81
C PHE A 365 -5.17 -7.46 -8.97
N PRO A 366 -5.59 -8.08 -10.11
CA PRO A 366 -6.86 -8.79 -10.18
C PRO A 366 -7.04 -9.88 -9.12
N ASN A 367 -5.95 -10.50 -8.64
CA ASN A 367 -6.00 -11.49 -7.57
C ASN A 367 -6.35 -10.84 -6.21
N LEU A 368 -5.96 -9.58 -5.97
CA LEU A 368 -6.37 -8.85 -4.77
C LEU A 368 -7.86 -8.56 -4.79
N THR A 369 -8.42 -8.10 -5.92
CA THR A 369 -9.87 -7.92 -6.09
C THR A 369 -10.63 -9.22 -5.84
N LYS A 370 -10.15 -10.34 -6.40
CA LYS A 370 -10.72 -11.67 -6.14
C LYS A 370 -10.68 -12.04 -4.65
N ALA A 371 -9.56 -11.75 -3.98
CA ALA A 371 -9.40 -12.08 -2.56
C ALA A 371 -10.34 -11.23 -1.69
N LEU A 372 -10.53 -9.94 -2.00
CA LEU A 372 -11.47 -9.04 -1.31
C LEU A 372 -12.91 -9.51 -1.47
N LEU A 373 -13.34 -9.86 -2.70
CA LEU A 373 -14.66 -10.44 -2.95
C LEU A 373 -14.87 -11.75 -2.17
N ASN A 374 -13.86 -12.63 -2.15
CA ASN A 374 -13.92 -13.90 -1.39
C ASN A 374 -13.99 -13.69 0.13
N ARG A 375 -13.50 -12.54 0.64
CA ARG A 375 -13.63 -12.13 2.05
C ARG A 375 -15.00 -11.52 2.36
N GLY A 376 -15.84 -11.28 1.34
CA GLY A 376 -17.19 -10.73 1.49
C GLY A 376 -17.26 -9.20 1.47
N TYR A 377 -16.21 -8.52 1.02
CA TYR A 377 -16.27 -7.07 0.79
C TYR A 377 -17.26 -6.74 -0.33
N ALA A 378 -18.08 -5.73 -0.12
CA ALA A 378 -18.94 -5.17 -1.16
C ALA A 378 -18.09 -4.49 -2.25
N VAL A 379 -18.59 -4.40 -3.48
CA VAL A 379 -17.85 -3.78 -4.60
C VAL A 379 -17.50 -2.34 -4.30
N GLU A 380 -18.40 -1.61 -3.66
CA GLU A 380 -18.22 -0.22 -3.22
C GLU A 380 -17.07 -0.08 -2.22
N ASP A 381 -16.94 -1.04 -1.29
CA ASP A 381 -15.85 -1.07 -0.31
C ASP A 381 -14.51 -1.45 -0.97
N ILE A 382 -14.56 -2.38 -1.93
CA ILE A 382 -13.38 -2.70 -2.75
C ILE A 382 -12.93 -1.47 -3.54
N ALA A 383 -13.84 -0.72 -4.15
CA ALA A 383 -13.51 0.50 -4.88
C ALA A 383 -12.84 1.55 -3.97
N LYS A 384 -13.25 1.66 -2.71
CA LYS A 384 -12.63 2.54 -1.72
C LYS A 384 -11.17 2.11 -1.45
N ILE A 385 -10.94 0.84 -1.13
CA ILE A 385 -9.59 0.30 -0.86
C ILE A 385 -8.70 0.43 -2.10
N MET A 386 -9.23 0.10 -3.27
CA MET A 386 -8.43 0.05 -4.49
C MET A 386 -8.03 1.42 -5.05
N GLY A 387 -8.72 2.53 -4.63
CA GLY A 387 -8.29 3.84 -5.11
C GLY A 387 -9.08 5.04 -4.58
N LEU A 388 -10.38 4.92 -4.33
CA LEU A 388 -11.21 6.08 -4.00
C LEU A 388 -10.80 6.77 -2.69
N ASN A 389 -10.29 6.03 -1.71
CA ASN A 389 -9.82 6.59 -0.44
C ASN A 389 -8.59 7.49 -0.63
N PHE A 390 -7.63 7.06 -1.45
CA PHE A 390 -6.48 7.91 -1.78
C PHE A 390 -6.89 9.13 -2.61
N LEU A 391 -7.78 8.95 -3.59
CA LEU A 391 -8.27 10.07 -4.39
C LEU A 391 -9.00 11.12 -3.52
N ARG A 392 -9.82 10.68 -2.54
CA ARG A 392 -10.43 11.56 -1.54
C ARG A 392 -9.36 12.32 -0.76
N LEU A 393 -8.37 11.60 -0.21
CA LEU A 393 -7.29 12.19 0.57
C LEU A 393 -6.52 13.25 -0.24
N LEU A 394 -6.22 12.97 -1.51
CA LEU A 394 -5.55 13.92 -2.39
C LEU A 394 -6.39 15.18 -2.58
N LYS A 395 -7.69 15.05 -2.89
CA LYS A 395 -8.64 16.16 -3.05
C LYS A 395 -8.76 17.04 -1.79
N GLU A 396 -8.81 16.43 -0.60
CA GLU A 396 -8.89 17.15 0.68
C GLU A 396 -7.61 17.93 1.01
N ASN A 397 -6.48 17.55 0.43
CA ASN A 397 -5.20 18.25 0.59
C ASN A 397 -4.97 19.33 -0.48
N GLU A 398 -5.56 19.23 -1.66
CA GLU A 398 -5.44 20.23 -2.73
C GLU A 398 -5.98 21.60 -2.28
N ASN A 399 -5.37 22.68 -2.79
CA ASN A 399 -5.76 24.07 -2.53
C ASN A 399 -6.45 24.68 -3.74
#